data_1a7075b0ea68c1a77be48399d374ae0b
#
_entry.id   1a7075b0ea68c1a77be48399d374ae0b
#
_cell.length_a   1.000
_cell.length_b   1.000
_cell.length_c   1.000
_cell.angle_alpha   90.00
_cell.angle_beta   90.00
_cell.angle_gamma   90.00
#
_symmetry.space_group_name_H-M   'P 1'
#
loop_
_entity.id
_entity.type
_entity.pdbx_description
1 polymer ?
#
loop_
_entity_poly.entity_id
_entity_poly.type
_entity_poly.pdbx_seq_one_letter_code
_entity_poly.pdbx_strand_id
1 'polypeptide(L)'
;YYHAIKADLAYSFLGNTIGIGYERISPDYETLGAYYFNNDYENLTVNYSRSLFDNKMSIALSGGVQRDDLSGQKQEKNKRFVGSANINFTPSEKFSASVSLSSYQAHRNIKSSFDYINERTPYENLDTLRFTQLNNSMDINMNWRLLNNEKQTHNLSATASYQEAADKQGQYIM
;
A
#
# COMPACT_ATOMS: atom_id res chain seq x y z
N TYR A 1 2.38 4.86 29.53
CA TYR A 1 2.05 6.06 28.75
C TYR A 1 1.62 5.64 27.35
N TYR A 2 0.42 6.03 26.97
CA TYR A 2 -0.15 5.74 25.64
C TYR A 2 0.05 6.97 24.76
N HIS A 3 0.57 6.80 23.58
CA HIS A 3 0.83 7.92 22.67
C HIS A 3 0.52 7.54 21.22
N ALA A 4 0.07 8.52 20.47
CA ALA A 4 -0.03 8.47 19.03
C ALA A 4 0.93 9.52 18.45
N ILE A 5 1.78 9.09 17.55
CA ILE A 5 2.78 9.95 16.88
C ILE A 5 2.55 9.85 15.39
N LYS A 6 2.45 11.01 14.73
CA LYS A 6 2.47 11.10 13.27
C LYS A 6 3.43 12.21 12.88
N ALA A 7 4.31 11.90 11.96
CA ALA A 7 5.30 12.82 11.43
C ALA A 7 5.44 12.61 9.92
N ASP A 8 5.32 13.69 9.16
CA ASP A 8 5.50 13.69 7.72
C ASP A 8 6.57 14.73 7.37
N LEU A 9 7.55 14.32 6.57
CA LEU A 9 8.61 15.17 6.07
C LEU A 9 8.63 15.09 4.55
N ALA A 10 8.64 16.23 3.88
CA ALA A 10 8.79 16.28 2.44
C ALA A 10 9.87 17.29 2.05
N TYR A 11 10.67 16.94 1.07
CA TYR A 11 11.73 17.77 0.53
C TYR A 11 11.64 17.84 -0.99
N SER A 12 11.59 19.04 -1.53
CA SER A 12 11.48 19.30 -2.97
C SER A 12 12.75 19.94 -3.50
N PHE A 13 13.31 19.40 -4.57
CA PHE A 13 14.52 19.90 -5.25
C PHE A 13 14.50 19.58 -6.74
N LEU A 14 14.84 20.55 -7.57
CA LEU A 14 14.99 20.39 -9.03
C LEU A 14 13.83 19.60 -9.71
N GLY A 15 12.59 19.88 -9.34
CA GLY A 15 11.42 19.20 -9.88
C GLY A 15 11.16 17.78 -9.32
N ASN A 16 11.94 17.37 -8.32
CA ASN A 16 11.72 16.15 -7.55
C ASN A 16 11.12 16.48 -6.19
N THR A 17 10.28 15.61 -5.67
CA THR A 17 9.83 15.66 -4.29
C THR A 17 9.97 14.28 -3.68
N ILE A 18 10.62 14.20 -2.53
CA ILE A 18 10.75 13.00 -1.71
C ILE A 18 10.03 13.27 -0.40
N GLY A 19 9.14 12.36 -0.01
CA GLY A 19 8.42 12.41 1.25
C GLY A 19 8.64 11.12 2.06
N ILE A 20 8.71 11.27 3.37
CA ILE A 20 8.75 10.16 4.33
C ILE A 20 7.68 10.44 5.37
N GLY A 21 6.79 9.49 5.57
CA GLY A 21 5.75 9.54 6.59
C GLY A 21 5.97 8.43 7.61
N TYR A 22 5.84 8.76 8.88
CA TYR A 22 5.87 7.81 9.98
C TYR A 22 4.68 8.02 10.88
N GLU A 23 3.98 6.92 11.19
CA GLU A 23 2.86 6.92 12.10
C GLU A 23 2.97 5.74 13.04
N ARG A 24 2.79 5.99 14.33
CA ARG A 24 2.75 4.96 15.36
C ARG A 24 1.67 5.26 16.37
N ILE A 25 0.85 4.27 16.62
CA ILE A 25 -0.19 4.32 17.66
C ILE A 25 0.09 3.21 18.66
N SER A 26 0.29 3.59 19.92
CA SER A 26 0.60 2.65 21.00
C SER A 26 -0.57 1.69 21.23
N PRO A 27 -0.27 0.46 21.73
CA PRO A 27 -1.28 -0.43 22.28
C PRO A 27 -2.12 0.31 23.33
N ASP A 28 -3.40 -0.03 23.43
CA ASP A 28 -4.35 0.55 24.40
C ASP A 28 -4.49 2.10 24.34
N TYR A 29 -4.04 2.73 23.25
CA TYR A 29 -4.34 4.14 23.01
C TYR A 29 -5.82 4.30 22.72
N GLU A 30 -6.49 5.16 23.49
CA GLU A 30 -7.88 5.51 23.30
C GLU A 30 -8.01 6.99 22.96
N THR A 31 -8.92 7.33 22.06
CA THR A 31 -9.24 8.71 21.71
C THR A 31 -10.65 9.06 22.13
N LEU A 32 -10.84 10.26 22.65
CA LEU A 32 -12.14 10.78 23.00
C LEU A 32 -12.97 11.00 21.71
N GLY A 33 -14.09 10.30 21.60
CA GLY A 33 -15.07 10.50 20.51
C GLY A 33 -15.04 9.46 19.38
N ALA A 34 -14.20 8.42 19.45
CA ALA A 34 -14.26 7.29 18.52
C ALA A 34 -14.52 5.98 19.26
N TYR A 35 -15.63 5.31 18.92
CA TYR A 35 -15.98 4.00 19.49
C TYR A 35 -15.11 2.87 18.92
N TYR A 36 -14.58 3.04 17.71
CA TYR A 36 -13.67 2.11 17.05
C TYR A 36 -12.44 2.88 16.60
N PHE A 37 -11.31 2.54 17.17
CA PHE A 37 -10.05 3.15 16.84
C PHE A 37 -9.00 2.05 16.65
N ASN A 38 -8.31 2.09 15.50
CA ASN A 38 -7.19 1.19 15.26
C ASN A 38 -6.00 1.67 16.10
N ASN A 39 -5.58 0.84 17.03
CA ASN A 39 -4.38 1.05 17.83
C ASN A 39 -3.39 -0.09 17.63
N ASP A 40 -2.22 0.02 18.24
CA ASP A 40 -1.18 -1.00 18.23
C ASP A 40 -0.66 -1.28 16.82
N TYR A 41 -0.34 -0.21 16.08
CA TYR A 41 0.29 -0.33 14.78
C TYR A 41 1.38 0.74 14.52
N GLU A 42 2.24 0.43 13.58
CA GLU A 42 3.27 1.30 13.06
C GLU A 42 3.24 1.29 11.53
N ASN A 43 3.33 2.46 10.95
CA ASN A 43 3.29 2.67 9.51
C ASN A 43 4.47 3.55 9.07
N LEU A 44 5.23 3.08 8.09
CA LEU A 44 6.30 3.84 7.45
C LEU A 44 6.00 3.94 5.96
N THR A 45 5.96 5.15 5.44
CA THR A 45 5.70 5.42 4.02
C THR A 45 6.81 6.25 3.40
N VAL A 46 7.13 5.96 2.15
CA VAL A 46 8.06 6.74 1.34
C VAL A 46 7.36 7.10 0.04
N ASN A 47 7.39 8.38 -0.31
CA ASN A 47 6.78 8.90 -1.53
C ASN A 47 7.85 9.61 -2.35
N TYR A 48 7.79 9.43 -3.65
CA TYR A 48 8.63 10.13 -4.61
C TYR A 48 7.77 10.62 -5.76
N SER A 49 7.97 11.87 -6.14
CA SER A 49 7.34 12.41 -7.33
C SER A 49 8.31 13.28 -8.13
N ARG A 50 8.13 13.26 -9.45
CA ARG A 50 8.92 14.06 -10.38
C ARG A 50 8.08 14.48 -11.58
N SER A 51 8.24 15.74 -11.97
CA SER A 51 7.76 16.25 -13.24
C SER A 51 8.91 16.36 -14.24
N LEU A 52 8.65 15.94 -15.48
CA LEU A 52 9.60 15.88 -16.57
C LEU A 52 9.02 16.59 -17.81
N PHE A 53 9.89 17.05 -18.71
CA PHE A 53 9.51 17.63 -20.00
C PHE A 53 8.52 18.81 -19.86
N ASP A 54 8.85 19.80 -19.03
CA ASP A 54 8.00 20.95 -18.76
C ASP A 54 6.58 20.57 -18.33
N ASN A 55 6.48 19.64 -17.37
CA ASN A 55 5.25 19.08 -16.81
C ASN A 55 4.40 18.25 -17.80
N LYS A 56 4.95 17.86 -18.94
CA LYS A 56 4.27 16.95 -19.87
C LYS A 56 4.25 15.51 -19.39
N MET A 57 5.13 15.16 -18.45
CA MET A 57 5.17 13.83 -17.82
C MET A 57 5.30 14.00 -16.32
N SER A 58 4.49 13.28 -15.57
CA SER A 58 4.63 13.17 -14.12
C SER A 58 4.74 11.72 -13.71
N ILE A 59 5.64 11.46 -12.78
CA ILE A 59 5.86 10.16 -12.16
C ILE A 59 5.64 10.33 -10.67
N ALA A 60 4.80 9.49 -10.08
CA ALA A 60 4.59 9.41 -8.64
C ALA A 60 4.71 7.96 -8.19
N LEU A 61 5.60 7.72 -7.25
CA LEU A 61 5.86 6.42 -6.64
C LEU A 61 5.54 6.52 -5.15
N SER A 62 4.88 5.54 -4.59
CA SER A 62 4.74 5.42 -3.15
C SER A 62 4.95 3.99 -2.69
N GLY A 63 5.54 3.84 -1.52
CA GLY A 63 5.74 2.55 -0.88
C GLY A 63 5.58 2.67 0.61
N GLY A 64 4.96 1.66 1.24
CA GLY A 64 4.74 1.67 2.67
C GLY A 64 4.79 0.28 3.28
N VAL A 65 5.17 0.25 4.54
CA VAL A 65 5.15 -0.93 5.40
C VAL A 65 4.34 -0.60 6.63
N GLN A 66 3.30 -1.39 6.87
CA GLN A 66 2.51 -1.34 8.08
C GLN A 66 2.69 -2.65 8.85
N ARG A 67 2.89 -2.55 10.13
CA ARG A 67 2.90 -3.70 11.05
C ARG A 67 2.02 -3.40 12.25
N ASP A 68 1.35 -4.41 12.74
CA ASP A 68 0.59 -4.37 14.00
C ASP A 68 1.23 -5.29 15.04
N ASP A 69 0.59 -5.40 16.20
CA ASP A 69 1.05 -6.21 17.33
C ASP A 69 2.45 -5.78 17.81
N LEU A 70 2.61 -4.47 18.08
CA LEU A 70 3.86 -3.91 18.60
C LEU A 70 4.15 -4.41 20.02
N SER A 71 3.10 -4.74 20.77
CA SER A 71 3.19 -5.31 22.12
C SER A 71 3.48 -6.81 22.14
N GLY A 72 3.27 -7.52 21.03
CA GLY A 72 3.41 -8.99 20.95
C GLY A 72 2.32 -9.77 21.69
N GLN A 73 1.22 -9.10 22.07
CA GLN A 73 0.14 -9.68 22.87
C GLN A 73 -1.04 -10.18 22.05
N LYS A 74 -1.12 -9.77 20.79
CA LYS A 74 -2.20 -10.23 19.91
C LYS A 74 -1.98 -11.66 19.45
N GLN A 75 -3.06 -12.42 19.29
CA GLN A 75 -3.02 -13.77 18.72
C GLN A 75 -2.65 -13.74 17.24
N GLU A 76 -2.90 -12.61 16.56
CA GLU A 76 -2.65 -12.42 15.14
C GLU A 76 -1.68 -11.25 14.95
N LYS A 77 -0.65 -11.51 14.16
CA LYS A 77 0.33 -10.51 13.75
C LYS A 77 0.24 -10.28 12.26
N ASN A 78 -0.02 -9.04 11.86
CA ASN A 78 -0.15 -8.67 10.47
C ASN A 78 1.01 -7.75 10.05
N LYS A 79 1.56 -8.02 8.89
CA LYS A 79 2.51 -7.15 8.22
C LYS A 79 2.03 -6.90 6.80
N ARG A 80 1.91 -5.63 6.43
CA ARG A 80 1.39 -5.21 5.13
C ARG A 80 2.44 -4.41 4.39
N PHE A 81 2.58 -4.70 3.11
CA PHE A 81 3.37 -3.91 2.17
C PHE A 81 2.41 -3.34 1.14
N VAL A 82 2.52 -2.05 0.90
CA VAL A 82 1.74 -1.35 -0.12
C VAL A 82 2.69 -0.59 -1.01
N GLY A 83 2.51 -0.74 -2.30
CA GLY A 83 3.28 0.00 -3.30
C GLY A 83 2.35 0.53 -4.37
N SER A 84 2.61 1.73 -4.87
CA SER A 84 1.92 2.26 -6.04
C SER A 84 2.87 3.06 -6.92
N ALA A 85 2.60 3.04 -8.22
CA ALA A 85 3.28 3.86 -9.20
C ALA A 85 2.23 4.45 -10.16
N ASN A 86 2.28 5.76 -10.34
CA ASN A 86 1.42 6.48 -11.26
C ASN A 86 2.29 7.27 -12.23
N ILE A 87 2.05 7.07 -13.51
CA ILE A 87 2.74 7.78 -14.59
C ILE A 87 1.66 8.45 -15.43
N ASN A 88 1.75 9.76 -15.58
CA ASN A 88 0.88 10.53 -16.48
C ASN A 88 1.75 11.16 -17.55
N PHE A 89 1.34 11.02 -18.79
CA PHE A 89 2.03 11.57 -19.95
C PHE A 89 1.04 12.35 -20.82
N THR A 90 1.25 13.64 -20.92
CA THR A 90 0.41 14.57 -21.68
C THR A 90 1.32 15.45 -22.55
N PRO A 91 1.87 14.90 -23.63
CA PRO A 91 2.81 15.63 -24.49
C PRO A 91 2.14 16.79 -25.26
N SER A 92 0.84 16.73 -25.46
CA SER A 92 0.06 17.75 -26.16
C SER A 92 -1.38 17.77 -25.65
N GLU A 93 -2.11 18.82 -25.99
CA GLU A 93 -3.55 18.92 -25.68
C GLU A 93 -4.40 17.83 -26.36
N LYS A 94 -3.84 17.18 -27.38
CA LYS A 94 -4.54 16.16 -28.16
C LYS A 94 -4.33 14.73 -27.64
N PHE A 95 -3.32 14.50 -26.83
CA PHE A 95 -2.99 13.17 -26.36
C PHE A 95 -2.67 13.16 -24.86
N SER A 96 -3.28 12.23 -24.15
CA SER A 96 -2.92 11.90 -22.77
C SER A 96 -2.91 10.40 -22.56
N ALA A 97 -1.96 9.92 -21.78
CA ALA A 97 -1.86 8.55 -21.36
C ALA A 97 -1.56 8.50 -19.86
N SER A 98 -2.17 7.57 -19.16
CA SER A 98 -1.86 7.30 -17.76
C SER A 98 -1.70 5.81 -17.50
N VAL A 99 -0.75 5.47 -16.66
CA VAL A 99 -0.51 4.12 -16.17
C VAL A 99 -0.52 4.18 -14.65
N SER A 100 -1.37 3.38 -14.04
CA SER A 100 -1.45 3.21 -12.61
C SER A 100 -1.14 1.76 -12.25
N LEU A 101 -0.19 1.57 -11.36
CA LEU A 101 0.18 0.28 -10.82
C LEU A 101 -0.05 0.31 -9.32
N SER A 102 -0.63 -0.74 -8.75
CA SER A 102 -0.68 -0.92 -7.31
C SER A 102 -0.36 -2.35 -6.93
N SER A 103 0.33 -2.51 -5.82
CA SER A 103 0.66 -3.79 -5.23
C SER A 103 0.37 -3.74 -3.74
N TYR A 104 -0.37 -4.71 -3.26
CA TYR A 104 -0.68 -4.89 -1.86
C TYR A 104 -0.32 -6.31 -1.47
N GLN A 105 0.51 -6.44 -0.45
CA GLN A 105 0.88 -7.72 0.12
C GLN A 105 0.65 -7.70 1.63
N ALA A 106 -0.14 -8.65 2.12
CA ALA A 106 -0.39 -8.84 3.53
C ALA A 106 0.13 -10.20 3.98
N HIS A 107 0.91 -10.20 5.05
CA HIS A 107 1.34 -11.40 5.75
C HIS A 107 0.63 -11.46 7.10
N ARG A 108 -0.08 -12.53 7.33
CA ARG A 108 -0.81 -12.78 8.57
C ARG A 108 -0.28 -14.04 9.23
N ASN A 109 0.20 -13.90 10.45
CA ASN A 109 0.62 -15.02 11.29
C ASN A 109 -0.40 -15.19 12.41
N ILE A 110 -1.00 -16.36 12.51
CA ILE A 110 -1.97 -16.67 13.55
C ILE A 110 -1.31 -17.67 14.50
N LYS A 111 -1.18 -17.31 15.77
CA LYS A 111 -0.72 -18.22 16.81
C LYS A 111 -1.87 -19.17 17.17
N SER A 112 -1.54 -20.44 17.43
CA SER A 112 -2.55 -21.40 17.87
C SER A 112 -3.11 -20.99 19.24
N SER A 113 -4.43 -21.02 19.38
CA SER A 113 -5.12 -20.76 20.64
C SER A 113 -4.79 -21.80 21.73
N PHE A 114 -4.16 -22.90 21.36
CA PHE A 114 -3.82 -24.03 22.24
C PHE A 114 -2.38 -24.00 22.75
N ASP A 115 -1.58 -22.99 22.37
CA ASP A 115 -0.17 -22.88 22.80
C ASP A 115 0.03 -22.86 24.31
N TYR A 116 -0.99 -22.45 25.09
CA TYR A 116 -0.91 -22.38 26.54
C TYR A 116 -1.45 -23.64 27.25
N ILE A 117 -2.14 -24.53 26.54
CA ILE A 117 -2.76 -25.73 27.10
C ILE A 117 -1.82 -26.94 27.00
N ASN A 118 -1.00 -26.98 25.96
CA ASN A 118 -0.04 -28.06 25.75
C ASN A 118 1.33 -27.67 26.33
N GLU A 119 1.76 -28.32 27.38
CA GLU A 119 3.16 -28.27 27.79
C GLU A 119 4.03 -28.74 26.64
N ARG A 120 4.89 -27.85 26.18
CA ARG A 120 5.71 -28.07 24.99
C ARG A 120 6.52 -29.32 25.09
N THR A 121 6.24 -30.31 24.30
CA THR A 121 7.22 -31.33 23.99
C THR A 121 8.23 -30.78 22.98
N PRO A 122 9.54 -31.09 23.09
CA PRO A 122 10.58 -30.54 22.20
C PRO A 122 10.39 -30.83 20.70
N TYR A 123 9.41 -31.63 20.36
CA TYR A 123 9.17 -32.14 19.00
C TYR A 123 7.86 -31.64 18.37
N GLU A 124 7.05 -30.88 19.07
CA GLU A 124 5.81 -30.31 18.51
C GLU A 124 6.03 -28.82 18.19
N ASN A 125 6.37 -28.54 16.94
CA ASN A 125 6.19 -27.24 16.37
C ASN A 125 4.70 -27.02 16.14
N LEU A 126 4.05 -26.37 17.08
CA LEU A 126 2.65 -25.97 16.96
C LEU A 126 2.51 -24.98 15.80
N ASP A 127 1.68 -25.35 14.86
CA ASP A 127 1.46 -24.70 13.58
C ASP A 127 1.08 -23.23 13.72
N THR A 128 2.03 -22.36 13.45
CA THR A 128 1.72 -21.00 13.16
C THR A 128 1.17 -20.96 11.72
N LEU A 129 -0.12 -20.78 11.57
CA LEU A 129 -0.73 -20.59 10.26
C LEU A 129 -0.24 -19.28 9.66
N ARG A 130 0.44 -19.37 8.53
CA ARG A 130 0.93 -18.21 7.77
C ARG A 130 0.11 -18.04 6.52
N PHE A 131 -0.54 -16.91 6.41
CA PHE A 131 -1.26 -16.50 5.21
C PHE A 131 -0.51 -15.38 4.54
N THR A 132 -0.36 -15.46 3.24
CA THR A 132 0.14 -14.37 2.42
C THR A 132 -0.89 -14.07 1.35
N GLN A 133 -1.42 -12.87 1.37
CA GLN A 133 -2.32 -12.36 0.35
C GLN A 133 -1.58 -11.36 -0.49
N LEU A 134 -1.63 -11.53 -1.81
CA LEU A 134 -1.06 -10.65 -2.81
C LEU A 134 -2.17 -10.14 -3.71
N ASN A 135 -2.27 -8.83 -3.88
CA ASN A 135 -3.14 -8.19 -4.86
C ASN A 135 -2.32 -7.20 -5.68
N ASN A 136 -2.28 -7.42 -6.97
CA ASN A 136 -1.65 -6.50 -7.92
C ASN A 136 -2.71 -5.97 -8.86
N SER A 137 -2.66 -4.68 -9.17
CA SER A 137 -3.48 -4.09 -10.20
C SER A 137 -2.64 -3.21 -11.13
N MET A 138 -3.05 -3.17 -12.37
CA MET A 138 -2.49 -2.32 -13.41
C MET A 138 -3.63 -1.76 -14.24
N ASP A 139 -3.68 -0.44 -14.35
CA ASP A 139 -4.65 0.28 -15.17
C ASP A 139 -3.91 1.18 -16.14
N ILE A 140 -4.27 1.08 -17.41
CA ILE A 140 -3.75 1.90 -18.51
C ILE A 140 -4.92 2.63 -19.14
N ASN A 141 -4.82 3.95 -19.22
CA ASN A 141 -5.81 4.79 -19.90
C ASN A 141 -5.10 5.64 -20.94
N MET A 142 -5.65 5.69 -22.13
CA MET A 142 -5.18 6.52 -23.23
C MET A 142 -6.35 7.31 -23.79
N ASN A 143 -6.15 8.60 -24.01
CA ASN A 143 -7.13 9.47 -24.63
C ASN A 143 -6.48 10.23 -25.77
N TRP A 144 -7.12 10.19 -26.93
CA TRP A 144 -6.68 10.89 -28.10
C TRP A 144 -7.81 11.75 -28.65
N ARG A 145 -7.59 13.06 -28.71
CA ARG A 145 -8.49 14.01 -29.31
C ARG A 145 -8.14 14.17 -30.80
N LEU A 146 -8.91 13.50 -31.67
CA LEU A 146 -8.64 13.46 -33.10
C LEU A 146 -9.06 14.76 -33.80
N LEU A 147 -10.20 15.32 -33.43
CA LEU A 147 -10.75 16.55 -33.96
C LEU A 147 -11.33 17.39 -32.82
N ASN A 148 -11.08 18.67 -32.87
CA ASN A 148 -11.66 19.63 -31.95
C ASN A 148 -11.96 20.93 -32.73
N ASN A 149 -13.12 20.98 -33.38
CA ASN A 149 -13.64 22.15 -34.09
C ASN A 149 -14.88 22.66 -33.36
N GLU A 150 -15.26 23.91 -33.62
CA GLU A 150 -16.45 24.53 -33.01
C GLU A 150 -17.75 23.71 -33.18
N LYS A 151 -17.80 22.83 -34.18
CA LYS A 151 -18.99 22.02 -34.51
C LYS A 151 -18.87 20.54 -34.14
N GLN A 152 -17.67 20.00 -33.98
CA GLN A 152 -17.47 18.57 -33.78
C GLN A 152 -16.21 18.29 -32.90
N THR A 153 -16.35 17.41 -31.92
CA THR A 153 -15.24 16.89 -31.13
C THR A 153 -15.22 15.36 -31.23
N HIS A 154 -14.12 14.81 -31.72
CA HIS A 154 -13.90 13.35 -31.76
C HIS A 154 -12.81 12.96 -30.80
N ASN A 155 -13.16 12.16 -29.84
CA ASN A 155 -12.23 11.59 -28.85
C ASN A 155 -12.18 10.08 -29.04
N LEU A 156 -10.98 9.52 -29.06
CA LEU A 156 -10.73 8.10 -28.97
C LEU A 156 -10.15 7.81 -27.59
N SER A 157 -10.78 6.92 -26.83
CA SER A 157 -10.26 6.46 -25.53
C SER A 157 -10.05 4.96 -25.57
N ALA A 158 -8.95 4.51 -25.02
CA ALA A 158 -8.63 3.11 -24.79
C ALA A 158 -8.28 2.92 -23.31
N THR A 159 -8.87 1.90 -22.70
CA THR A 159 -8.61 1.53 -21.31
C THR A 159 -8.31 0.05 -21.27
N ALA A 160 -7.26 -0.32 -20.56
CA ALA A 160 -6.92 -1.70 -20.23
C ALA A 160 -6.67 -1.81 -18.73
N SER A 161 -7.24 -2.83 -18.12
CA SER A 161 -7.03 -3.13 -16.71
C SER A 161 -6.64 -4.59 -16.52
N TYR A 162 -5.72 -4.82 -15.62
CA TYR A 162 -5.28 -6.15 -15.19
C TYR A 162 -5.31 -6.20 -13.66
N GLN A 163 -5.84 -7.26 -13.13
CA GLN A 163 -5.86 -7.50 -11.70
C GLN A 163 -5.47 -8.96 -11.42
N GLU A 164 -4.58 -9.15 -10.47
CA GLU A 164 -4.15 -10.43 -9.97
C GLU A 164 -4.35 -10.48 -8.46
N ALA A 165 -4.99 -11.55 -7.99
CA ALA A 165 -5.10 -11.86 -6.58
C ALA A 165 -4.57 -13.28 -6.36
N ALA A 166 -3.66 -13.46 -5.41
CA ALA A 166 -3.11 -14.73 -5.03
C ALA A 166 -3.05 -14.87 -3.51
N ASP A 167 -3.60 -15.97 -3.01
CA ASP A 167 -3.50 -16.37 -1.61
C ASP A 167 -2.56 -17.57 -1.50
N LYS A 168 -1.54 -17.44 -0.67
CA LYS A 168 -0.63 -18.54 -0.34
C LYS A 168 -0.76 -18.89 1.13
N GLN A 169 -1.15 -20.11 1.40
CA GLN A 169 -1.09 -20.70 2.73
C GLN A 169 0.19 -21.53 2.84
N GLY A 170 1.07 -21.15 3.76
CA GLY A 170 2.30 -21.89 4.04
C GLY A 170 2.15 -22.64 5.35
N GLN A 171 2.18 -23.95 5.29
CA GLN A 171 2.34 -24.83 6.43
C GLN A 171 3.78 -25.36 6.38
N TYR A 172 4.60 -25.02 7.36
CA TYR A 172 5.90 -25.67 7.52
C TYR A 172 5.70 -26.91 8.37
N ILE A 173 5.71 -28.05 7.70
CA ILE A 173 5.96 -29.34 8.35
C ILE A 173 7.50 -29.47 8.34
N MET A 174 8.12 -29.40 9.46
CA MET A 174 9.50 -29.88 9.64
C MET A 174 9.46 -31.21 10.35
#